data_67b41ba4b105312c3bc028fffeb71f92
#
_entry.id   67b41ba4b105312c3bc028fffeb71f92
#
_cell.length_a   1.000
_cell.length_b   1.000
_cell.length_c   1.000
_cell.angle_alpha   90.00
_cell.angle_beta   90.00
_cell.angle_gamma   90.00
#
_symmetry.space_group_name_H-M   'P 1'
#
loop_
_entity.id
_entity.type
_entity.pdbx_description
1 polymer ?
#
loop_
_entity_poly.entity_id
_entity_poly.type
_entity_poly.pdbx_seq_one_letter_code
_entity_poly.pdbx_strand_id
1 'polypeptide(L)'
;LGISFLLFWRRMASDKNDQCISAWIFLGLAILTKGPVAFLLATLTLAFFLLSQSDWERLLRKINPKKGFLITSLISIPWYILELIKEGKPFWDNFFGYHNFQRYTSVVNNHAEPFWFFLYIMILASLPFTPFLYHGIFTALKDFLKSSKENSNITETLYSFSLCWLASVLIFFSISATKLPSYWLPAIPAAAILLSNSFISLKNLNKSYLYIWIFNILILFGVSIALFFSNIWLSLINDPEMPNLASDL
;
A
#
# COMPACT_ATOMS: atom_id res chain seq x y z
N LEU A 1 5.04 -3.85 -7.59
CA LEU A 1 5.44 -2.91 -6.53
C LEU A 1 5.70 -3.63 -5.21
N GLY A 2 4.76 -4.46 -4.71
CA GLY A 2 4.94 -5.17 -3.43
C GLY A 2 6.21 -6.04 -3.37
N ILE A 3 6.48 -6.81 -4.41
CA ILE A 3 7.73 -7.61 -4.51
C ILE A 3 8.95 -6.70 -4.45
N SER A 4 8.94 -5.58 -5.17
CA SER A 4 10.03 -4.60 -5.15
C SER A 4 10.30 -4.09 -3.73
N PHE A 5 9.26 -3.75 -2.97
CA PHE A 5 9.38 -3.27 -1.59
C PHE A 5 9.97 -4.33 -0.64
N LEU A 6 9.51 -5.57 -0.73
CA LEU A 6 10.05 -6.66 0.07
C LEU A 6 11.52 -6.93 -0.24
N LEU A 7 11.92 -6.81 -1.51
CA LEU A 7 13.32 -6.97 -1.92
C LEU A 7 14.18 -5.80 -1.44
N PHE A 8 13.67 -4.56 -1.46
CA PHE A 8 14.35 -3.40 -0.86
C PHE A 8 14.56 -3.59 0.63
N TRP A 9 13.48 -3.95 1.37
CA TRP A 9 13.59 -4.22 2.79
C TRP A 9 14.61 -5.34 3.07
N ARG A 10 14.49 -6.49 2.40
CA ARG A 10 15.41 -7.63 2.56
C ARG A 10 16.85 -7.22 2.33
N ARG A 11 17.11 -6.38 1.33
CA ARG A 11 18.45 -5.87 1.04
C ARG A 11 18.97 -4.96 2.14
N MET A 12 18.15 -4.09 2.68
CA MET A 12 18.53 -3.20 3.78
C MET A 12 18.77 -3.98 5.08
N ALA A 13 17.95 -4.97 5.38
CA ALA A 13 18.04 -5.81 6.56
C ALA A 13 19.20 -6.84 6.52
N SER A 14 19.74 -7.17 5.33
CA SER A 14 20.81 -8.15 5.16
C SER A 14 22.19 -7.49 5.14
N ASP A 15 23.16 -8.16 5.75
CA ASP A 15 24.58 -7.78 5.64
C ASP A 15 25.30 -8.40 4.44
N LYS A 16 24.63 -9.28 3.69
CA LYS A 16 25.17 -9.86 2.46
C LYS A 16 25.39 -8.76 1.42
N ASN A 17 26.50 -8.85 0.70
CA ASN A 17 26.87 -7.83 -0.31
C ASN A 17 26.19 -8.08 -1.67
N ASP A 18 24.94 -8.59 -1.65
CA ASP A 18 24.17 -8.86 -2.87
C ASP A 18 23.70 -7.55 -3.50
N GLN A 19 23.67 -7.49 -4.83
CA GLN A 19 23.18 -6.32 -5.54
C GLN A 19 21.64 -6.25 -5.48
N CYS A 20 21.11 -5.06 -5.24
CA CYS A 20 19.66 -4.81 -5.18
C CYS A 20 18.99 -4.74 -6.57
N ILE A 21 19.55 -5.44 -7.56
CA ILE A 21 19.12 -5.36 -8.97
C ILE A 21 17.67 -5.81 -9.14
N SER A 22 17.30 -6.93 -8.52
CA SER A 22 15.94 -7.48 -8.63
C SER A 22 14.86 -6.54 -8.13
N ALA A 23 15.10 -5.80 -7.03
CA ALA A 23 14.16 -4.82 -6.52
C ALA A 23 13.89 -3.70 -7.54
N TRP A 24 14.94 -3.22 -8.21
CA TRP A 24 14.84 -2.20 -9.24
C TRP A 24 14.20 -2.70 -10.53
N ILE A 25 14.44 -3.98 -10.91
CA ILE A 25 13.73 -4.63 -12.03
C ILE A 25 12.22 -4.66 -11.75
N PHE A 26 11.80 -5.15 -10.58
CA PHE A 26 10.39 -5.18 -10.22
C PHE A 26 9.76 -3.80 -10.08
N LEU A 27 10.54 -2.77 -9.72
CA LEU A 27 10.07 -1.39 -9.75
C LEU A 27 9.84 -0.91 -11.20
N GLY A 28 10.74 -1.22 -12.13
CA GLY A 28 10.56 -0.92 -13.55
C GLY A 28 9.30 -1.57 -14.14
N LEU A 29 9.06 -2.85 -13.81
CA LEU A 29 7.84 -3.55 -14.19
C LEU A 29 6.58 -2.91 -13.54
N ALA A 30 6.69 -2.45 -12.30
CA ALA A 30 5.58 -1.76 -11.63
C ALA A 30 5.24 -0.41 -12.30
N ILE A 31 6.26 0.31 -12.80
CA ILE A 31 6.06 1.55 -13.57
C ILE A 31 5.34 1.24 -14.90
N LEU A 32 5.68 0.15 -15.58
CA LEU A 32 4.97 -0.27 -16.80
C LEU A 32 3.48 -0.56 -16.55
N THR A 33 3.12 -1.05 -15.36
CA THR A 33 1.73 -1.43 -15.04
C THR A 33 0.88 -0.30 -14.51
N LYS A 34 1.46 0.64 -13.74
CA LYS A 34 0.73 1.70 -13.03
C LYS A 34 1.22 3.12 -13.34
N GLY A 35 2.21 3.25 -14.21
CA GLY A 35 2.79 4.54 -14.55
C GLY A 35 3.72 5.11 -13.49
N PRO A 36 4.03 6.42 -13.59
CA PRO A 36 4.98 7.12 -12.71
C PRO A 36 4.62 7.06 -11.22
N VAL A 37 3.34 6.85 -10.89
CA VAL A 37 2.85 6.73 -9.50
C VAL A 37 3.59 5.61 -8.74
N ALA A 38 3.93 4.50 -9.41
CA ALA A 38 4.69 3.42 -8.78
C ALA A 38 6.09 3.88 -8.31
N PHE A 39 6.74 4.73 -9.10
CA PHE A 39 8.03 5.33 -8.73
C PHE A 39 7.89 6.31 -7.56
N LEU A 40 6.86 7.16 -7.58
CA LEU A 40 6.59 8.11 -6.50
C LEU A 40 6.33 7.41 -5.17
N LEU A 41 5.48 6.37 -5.17
CA LEU A 41 5.21 5.56 -3.98
C LEU A 41 6.47 4.87 -3.46
N ALA A 42 7.32 4.33 -4.35
CA ALA A 42 8.58 3.72 -3.96
C ALA A 42 9.54 4.75 -3.32
N THR A 43 9.66 5.91 -3.93
CA THR A 43 10.50 6.99 -3.41
C THR A 43 10.02 7.47 -2.04
N LEU A 44 8.71 7.69 -1.86
CA LEU A 44 8.13 8.09 -0.57
C LEU A 44 8.34 7.03 0.51
N THR A 45 8.08 5.76 0.19
CA THR A 45 8.25 4.65 1.14
C THR A 45 9.71 4.53 1.59
N LEU A 46 10.64 4.54 0.64
CA LEU A 46 12.07 4.48 0.93
C LEU A 46 12.54 5.71 1.70
N ALA A 47 12.07 6.91 1.34
CA ALA A 47 12.41 8.14 2.04
C ALA A 47 11.93 8.11 3.49
N PHE A 48 10.66 7.76 3.74
CA PHE A 48 10.12 7.68 5.11
C PHE A 48 10.88 6.67 5.96
N PHE A 49 11.17 5.50 5.39
CA PHE A 49 11.91 4.48 6.11
C PHE A 49 13.35 4.90 6.37
N LEU A 50 14.08 5.38 5.35
CA LEU A 50 15.47 5.80 5.50
C LEU A 50 15.63 6.93 6.50
N LEU A 51 14.78 7.96 6.43
CA LEU A 51 14.80 9.10 7.36
C LEU A 51 14.50 8.70 8.80
N SER A 52 13.82 7.57 9.01
CA SER A 52 13.57 7.03 10.35
C SER A 52 14.76 6.25 10.94
N GLN A 53 15.75 5.91 10.12
CA GLN A 53 16.91 5.12 10.55
C GLN A 53 18.13 6.02 10.84
N SER A 54 18.89 5.69 11.91
CA SER A 54 20.14 6.41 12.21
C SER A 54 21.19 6.24 11.12
N ASP A 55 21.27 5.03 10.54
CA ASP A 55 22.24 4.63 9.54
C ASP A 55 21.74 4.80 8.09
N TRP A 56 20.88 5.78 7.85
CA TRP A 56 20.22 5.98 6.56
C TRP A 56 21.19 6.06 5.36
N GLU A 57 22.38 6.64 5.54
CA GLU A 57 23.40 6.71 4.49
C GLU A 57 23.95 5.34 4.12
N ARG A 58 24.18 4.47 5.12
CA ARG A 58 24.62 3.08 4.90
C ARG A 58 23.54 2.31 4.14
N LEU A 59 22.28 2.42 4.55
CA LEU A 59 21.13 1.79 3.89
C LEU A 59 20.94 2.30 2.47
N LEU A 60 21.07 3.62 2.24
CA LEU A 60 21.01 4.21 0.92
C LEU A 60 22.12 3.67 -0.01
N ARG A 61 23.34 3.52 0.49
CA ARG A 61 24.43 2.89 -0.27
C ARG A 61 24.14 1.41 -0.59
N LYS A 62 23.50 0.66 0.32
CA LYS A 62 23.09 -0.74 0.08
C LYS A 62 22.13 -0.88 -1.09
N ILE A 63 21.17 0.03 -1.26
CA ILE A 63 20.20 -0.03 -2.36
C ILE A 63 20.72 0.55 -3.68
N ASN A 64 21.79 1.32 -3.66
CA ASN A 64 22.46 1.93 -4.80
C ASN A 64 21.48 2.63 -5.78
N PRO A 65 20.89 3.78 -5.40
CA PRO A 65 19.82 4.40 -6.17
C PRO A 65 20.25 4.87 -7.56
N LYS A 66 21.51 5.26 -7.77
CA LYS A 66 22.01 5.67 -9.09
C LYS A 66 21.94 4.52 -10.10
N LYS A 67 22.49 3.35 -9.73
CA LYS A 67 22.43 2.14 -10.56
C LYS A 67 20.99 1.66 -10.71
N GLY A 68 20.22 1.74 -9.64
CA GLY A 68 18.82 1.35 -9.62
C GLY A 68 17.95 2.19 -10.55
N PHE A 69 18.12 3.50 -10.54
CA PHE A 69 17.41 4.40 -11.46
C PHE A 69 17.71 4.06 -12.91
N LEU A 70 18.98 3.76 -13.25
CA LEU A 70 19.34 3.33 -14.59
C LEU A 70 18.62 2.04 -15.00
N ILE A 71 18.62 1.01 -14.13
CA ILE A 71 17.96 -0.27 -14.40
C ILE A 71 16.45 -0.07 -14.60
N THR A 72 15.82 0.65 -13.69
CA THR A 72 14.39 0.94 -13.75
C THR A 72 14.02 1.70 -15.03
N SER A 73 14.82 2.69 -15.42
CA SER A 73 14.64 3.47 -16.64
C SER A 73 14.81 2.62 -17.89
N LEU A 74 15.83 1.76 -17.95
CA LEU A 74 16.04 0.84 -19.09
C LEU A 74 14.88 -0.13 -19.29
N ILE A 75 14.16 -0.49 -18.25
CA ILE A 75 12.99 -1.37 -18.34
C ILE A 75 11.74 -0.59 -18.73
N SER A 76 11.49 0.58 -18.13
CA SER A 76 10.22 1.29 -18.29
C SER A 76 10.20 2.26 -19.48
N ILE A 77 11.25 3.03 -19.70
CA ILE A 77 11.28 4.11 -20.70
C ILE A 77 11.09 3.61 -22.15
N PRO A 78 11.69 2.48 -22.60
CA PRO A 78 11.54 2.05 -23.99
C PRO A 78 10.09 1.88 -24.42
N TRP A 79 9.24 1.32 -23.56
CA TRP A 79 7.82 1.16 -23.85
C TRP A 79 7.11 2.50 -24.02
N TYR A 80 7.36 3.46 -23.12
CA TYR A 80 6.76 4.80 -23.21
C TYR A 80 7.21 5.55 -24.47
N ILE A 81 8.48 5.38 -24.86
CA ILE A 81 8.99 5.99 -26.10
C ILE A 81 8.29 5.38 -27.34
N LEU A 82 8.15 4.04 -27.38
CA LEU A 82 7.47 3.36 -28.48
C LEU A 82 6.01 3.80 -28.61
N GLU A 83 5.29 3.91 -27.50
CA GLU A 83 3.90 4.41 -27.49
C GLU A 83 3.82 5.88 -27.94
N LEU A 84 4.76 6.72 -27.48
CA LEU A 84 4.82 8.10 -27.94
C LEU A 84 5.12 8.24 -29.43
N ILE A 85 5.95 7.38 -30.00
CA ILE A 85 6.24 7.36 -31.44
C ILE A 85 5.01 6.91 -32.22
N LYS A 86 4.29 5.90 -31.72
CA LYS A 86 3.13 5.29 -32.40
C LYS A 86 1.89 6.16 -32.32
N GLU A 87 1.50 6.60 -31.11
CA GLU A 87 0.25 7.30 -30.82
C GLU A 87 0.43 8.83 -30.72
N GLY A 88 1.65 9.30 -30.52
CA GLY A 88 1.96 10.72 -30.46
C GLY A 88 1.32 11.48 -29.30
N LYS A 89 0.86 12.71 -29.60
CA LYS A 89 0.25 13.61 -28.61
C LYS A 89 -0.98 13.03 -27.89
N PRO A 90 -1.90 12.29 -28.51
CA PRO A 90 -3.01 11.64 -27.82
C PRO A 90 -2.60 10.73 -26.66
N PHE A 91 -1.51 9.97 -26.82
CA PHE A 91 -0.99 9.13 -25.71
C PHE A 91 -0.48 10.02 -24.55
N TRP A 92 0.28 11.07 -24.86
CA TRP A 92 0.78 11.99 -23.85
C TRP A 92 -0.36 12.64 -23.07
N ASP A 93 -1.35 13.21 -23.77
CA ASP A 93 -2.45 13.94 -23.15
C ASP A 93 -3.35 13.02 -22.31
N ASN A 94 -3.60 11.79 -22.77
CA ASN A 94 -4.43 10.83 -22.05
C ASN A 94 -3.66 10.19 -20.87
N PHE A 95 -2.48 9.64 -21.12
CA PHE A 95 -1.78 8.86 -20.10
C PHE A 95 -1.14 9.74 -19.04
N PHE A 96 -0.28 10.68 -19.43
CA PHE A 96 0.39 11.57 -18.48
C PHE A 96 -0.53 12.72 -18.04
N GLY A 97 -1.28 13.33 -18.97
CA GLY A 97 -2.18 14.44 -18.69
C GLY A 97 -3.37 13.97 -17.84
N TYR A 98 -4.31 13.24 -18.46
CA TYR A 98 -5.58 12.91 -17.84
C TYR A 98 -5.45 11.87 -16.71
N HIS A 99 -4.86 10.71 -16.99
CA HIS A 99 -4.84 9.58 -16.05
C HIS A 99 -3.88 9.73 -14.88
N ASN A 100 -2.82 10.53 -15.01
CA ASN A 100 -1.86 10.74 -13.94
C ASN A 100 -1.99 12.14 -13.32
N PHE A 101 -1.80 13.20 -14.11
CA PHE A 101 -1.74 14.56 -13.58
C PHE A 101 -3.10 15.12 -13.18
N GLN A 102 -4.10 15.08 -14.07
CA GLN A 102 -5.42 15.65 -13.78
C GLN A 102 -6.13 14.89 -12.64
N ARG A 103 -6.08 13.55 -12.62
CA ARG A 103 -6.65 12.77 -11.51
C ARG A 103 -6.03 13.09 -10.15
N TYR A 104 -4.79 13.52 -10.13
CA TYR A 104 -4.13 13.91 -8.89
C TYR A 104 -4.49 15.34 -8.47
N THR A 105 -4.59 16.28 -9.41
CA THR A 105 -4.76 17.72 -9.15
C THR A 105 -6.20 18.21 -9.18
N SER A 106 -7.10 17.52 -9.88
CA SER A 106 -8.49 17.89 -10.03
C SER A 106 -9.44 16.69 -9.89
N VAL A 107 -10.68 16.98 -9.52
CA VAL A 107 -11.73 15.97 -9.43
C VAL A 107 -12.17 15.56 -10.83
N VAL A 108 -12.02 14.27 -11.13
CA VAL A 108 -12.43 13.67 -12.40
C VAL A 108 -13.55 12.67 -12.15
N ASN A 109 -14.56 12.65 -13.04
CA ASN A 109 -15.71 11.75 -12.98
C ASN A 109 -16.50 11.80 -11.66
N ASN A 110 -16.62 12.97 -11.03
CA ASN A 110 -17.34 13.19 -9.77
C ASN A 110 -16.82 12.35 -8.57
N HIS A 111 -15.60 11.83 -8.63
CA HIS A 111 -14.97 11.11 -7.52
C HIS A 111 -14.30 12.06 -6.52
N ALA A 112 -15.05 13.04 -6.02
CA ALA A 112 -14.66 13.95 -4.96
C ALA A 112 -14.98 13.30 -3.62
N GLU A 113 -13.96 12.76 -2.97
CA GLU A 113 -14.11 12.12 -1.67
C GLU A 113 -13.33 12.90 -0.59
N PRO A 114 -13.76 12.84 0.69
CA PRO A 114 -13.10 13.55 1.77
C PRO A 114 -11.67 13.03 2.01
N PHE A 115 -10.84 13.83 2.69
CA PHE A 115 -9.46 13.48 3.00
C PHE A 115 -9.31 12.13 3.73
N TRP A 116 -10.25 11.78 4.61
CA TRP A 116 -10.25 10.52 5.38
C TRP A 116 -10.79 9.31 4.61
N PHE A 117 -11.15 9.43 3.34
CA PHE A 117 -11.72 8.35 2.53
C PHE A 117 -10.94 7.04 2.61
N PHE A 118 -9.60 7.10 2.52
CA PHE A 118 -8.78 5.89 2.58
C PHE A 118 -8.68 5.26 3.95
N LEU A 119 -8.96 5.98 5.04
CA LEU A 119 -9.11 5.37 6.36
C LEU A 119 -10.37 4.51 6.42
N TYR A 120 -11.46 4.97 5.83
CA TYR A 120 -12.70 4.21 5.69
C TYR A 120 -12.50 2.98 4.79
N ILE A 121 -11.86 3.14 3.63
CA ILE A 121 -11.53 2.04 2.73
C ILE A 121 -10.64 1.00 3.44
N MET A 122 -9.67 1.44 4.24
CA MET A 122 -8.83 0.53 5.03
C MET A 122 -9.67 -0.32 6.00
N ILE A 123 -10.67 0.27 6.67
CA ILE A 123 -11.58 -0.46 7.56
C ILE A 123 -12.34 -1.53 6.79
N LEU A 124 -12.98 -1.15 5.67
CA LEU A 124 -13.79 -2.07 4.87
C LEU A 124 -12.95 -3.16 4.20
N ALA A 125 -11.83 -2.79 3.59
CA ALA A 125 -10.97 -3.72 2.86
C ALA A 125 -10.22 -4.71 3.76
N SER A 126 -10.11 -4.42 5.06
CA SER A 126 -9.50 -5.34 6.03
C SER A 126 -10.52 -6.19 6.80
N LEU A 127 -11.83 -6.04 6.54
CA LEU A 127 -12.85 -6.89 7.16
C LEU A 127 -12.61 -8.38 6.83
N PRO A 128 -12.86 -9.28 7.78
CA PRO A 128 -13.27 -9.04 9.18
C PRO A 128 -12.09 -8.73 10.12
N PHE A 129 -10.84 -8.73 9.63
CA PHE A 129 -9.61 -8.65 10.44
C PHE A 129 -9.21 -7.22 10.82
N THR A 130 -10.08 -6.23 10.64
CA THR A 130 -9.84 -4.82 10.95
C THR A 130 -9.29 -4.59 12.37
N PRO A 131 -9.82 -5.21 13.45
CA PRO A 131 -9.27 -5.01 14.80
C PRO A 131 -7.81 -5.47 14.93
N PHE A 132 -7.47 -6.58 14.27
CA PHE A 132 -6.10 -7.08 14.25
C PHE A 132 -5.16 -6.17 13.46
N LEU A 133 -5.63 -5.59 12.35
CA LEU A 133 -4.84 -4.63 11.58
C LEU A 133 -4.51 -3.40 12.44
N TYR A 134 -5.51 -2.80 13.08
CA TYR A 134 -5.29 -1.61 13.92
C TYR A 134 -4.37 -1.92 15.12
N HIS A 135 -4.54 -3.07 15.78
CA HIS A 135 -3.64 -3.49 16.83
C HIS A 135 -2.20 -3.68 16.31
N GLY A 136 -2.04 -4.30 15.13
CA GLY A 136 -0.73 -4.48 14.49
C GLY A 136 -0.07 -3.16 14.10
N ILE A 137 -0.83 -2.18 13.59
CA ILE A 137 -0.34 -0.83 13.31
C ILE A 137 0.10 -0.15 14.61
N PHE A 138 -0.73 -0.23 15.67
CA PHE A 138 -0.42 0.40 16.95
C PHE A 138 0.85 -0.18 17.59
N THR A 139 1.00 -1.51 17.59
CA THR A 139 2.21 -2.16 18.11
C THR A 139 3.44 -1.78 17.30
N ALA A 140 3.36 -1.84 15.96
CA ALA A 140 4.45 -1.44 15.09
C ALA A 140 4.84 0.04 15.27
N LEU A 141 3.86 0.93 15.44
CA LEU A 141 4.11 2.35 15.70
C LEU A 141 4.77 2.57 17.06
N LYS A 142 4.31 1.86 18.10
CA LYS A 142 4.90 1.93 19.44
C LYS A 142 6.36 1.47 19.42
N ASP A 143 6.65 0.38 18.73
CA ASP A 143 8.01 -0.16 18.60
C ASP A 143 8.89 0.78 17.75
N PHE A 144 8.35 1.32 16.67
CA PHE A 144 9.00 2.32 15.82
C PHE A 144 9.41 3.59 16.61
N LEU A 145 8.54 4.07 17.49
CA LEU A 145 8.81 5.26 18.33
C LEU A 145 9.76 4.97 19.51
N LYS A 146 9.76 3.72 20.01
CA LYS A 146 10.60 3.30 21.13
C LYS A 146 11.99 2.86 20.74
N SER A 147 12.15 2.38 19.49
CA SER A 147 13.40 1.80 19.02
C SER A 147 14.52 2.82 19.19
N SER A 148 15.35 2.61 20.20
CA SER A 148 16.70 3.14 20.23
C SER A 148 17.40 2.56 19.00
N LYS A 149 17.79 3.39 18.09
CA LYS A 149 18.22 3.13 16.71
C LYS A 149 19.34 2.10 16.52
N GLU A 150 19.88 1.50 17.59
CA GLU A 150 21.07 0.66 17.55
C GLU A 150 20.85 -0.88 17.59
N ASN A 151 19.66 -1.38 18.01
CA ASN A 151 19.45 -2.82 18.25
C ASN A 151 18.08 -3.35 17.77
N SER A 152 17.58 -2.90 16.61
CA SER A 152 16.32 -3.44 16.09
C SER A 152 16.51 -4.81 15.43
N ASN A 153 15.69 -5.80 15.85
CA ASN A 153 15.63 -7.11 15.21
C ASN A 153 15.14 -7.00 13.75
N ILE A 154 15.53 -7.96 12.89
CA ILE A 154 15.10 -8.02 11.48
C ILE A 154 13.59 -7.93 11.33
N THR A 155 12.83 -8.55 12.24
CA THR A 155 11.37 -8.54 12.23
C THR A 155 10.81 -7.15 12.56
N GLU A 156 11.39 -6.44 13.52
CA GLU A 156 10.99 -5.07 13.87
C GLU A 156 11.25 -4.10 12.72
N THR A 157 12.34 -4.28 11.98
CA THR A 157 12.61 -3.47 10.77
C THR A 157 11.61 -3.75 9.65
N LEU A 158 11.07 -4.99 9.53
CA LEU A 158 10.01 -5.31 8.58
C LEU A 158 8.70 -4.57 8.90
N TYR A 159 8.30 -4.57 10.17
CA TYR A 159 7.08 -3.86 10.59
C TYR A 159 7.22 -2.35 10.44
N SER A 160 8.38 -1.79 10.79
CA SER A 160 8.70 -0.38 10.58
C SER A 160 8.68 0.00 9.10
N PHE A 161 9.25 -0.82 8.23
CA PHE A 161 9.20 -0.62 6.77
C PHE A 161 7.76 -0.70 6.23
N SER A 162 6.99 -1.68 6.71
CA SER A 162 5.59 -1.85 6.30
C SER A 162 4.71 -0.69 6.79
N LEU A 163 5.01 -0.13 7.96
CA LEU A 163 4.34 1.08 8.45
C LEU A 163 4.62 2.29 7.55
N CYS A 164 5.89 2.50 7.17
CA CYS A 164 6.27 3.55 6.22
C CYS A 164 5.63 3.35 4.85
N TRP A 165 5.54 2.11 4.37
CA TRP A 165 4.87 1.76 3.12
C TRP A 165 3.37 2.07 3.18
N LEU A 166 2.67 1.61 4.22
CA LEU A 166 1.25 1.90 4.44
C LEU A 166 1.00 3.41 4.49
N ALA A 167 1.80 4.14 5.29
CA ALA A 167 1.71 5.58 5.43
C ALA A 167 1.93 6.31 4.09
N SER A 168 2.90 5.90 3.29
CA SER A 168 3.17 6.49 1.98
C SER A 168 1.97 6.38 1.04
N VAL A 169 1.35 5.21 0.98
CA VAL A 169 0.16 4.99 0.13
C VAL A 169 -1.02 5.82 0.63
N LEU A 170 -1.30 5.79 1.94
CA LEU A 170 -2.40 6.56 2.53
C LEU A 170 -2.22 8.06 2.33
N ILE A 171 -1.05 8.60 2.64
CA ILE A 171 -0.77 10.05 2.50
C ILE A 171 -0.87 10.47 1.04
N PHE A 172 -0.20 9.74 0.13
CA PHE A 172 -0.17 10.09 -1.28
C PHE A 172 -1.58 10.17 -1.89
N PHE A 173 -2.40 9.15 -1.68
CA PHE A 173 -3.74 9.12 -2.26
C PHE A 173 -4.77 9.96 -1.48
N SER A 174 -4.58 10.21 -0.17
CA SER A 174 -5.45 11.14 0.57
C SER A 174 -5.31 12.58 0.11
N ILE A 175 -4.13 12.98 -0.38
CA ILE A 175 -3.88 14.31 -0.96
C ILE A 175 -4.43 14.41 -2.39
N SER A 176 -4.56 13.29 -3.11
CA SER A 176 -5.09 13.27 -4.48
C SER A 176 -6.53 13.83 -4.52
N ALA A 177 -6.83 14.64 -5.54
CA ALA A 177 -8.17 15.21 -5.73
C ALA A 177 -9.20 14.13 -6.09
N THR A 178 -8.86 13.22 -7.01
CA THR A 178 -9.70 12.07 -7.38
C THR A 178 -9.32 10.87 -6.52
N LYS A 179 -10.31 10.25 -5.87
CA LYS A 179 -10.11 9.10 -4.98
C LYS A 179 -10.93 7.89 -5.44
N LEU A 180 -10.25 6.77 -5.67
CA LEU A 180 -10.89 5.50 -6.03
C LEU A 180 -10.54 4.44 -4.99
N PRO A 181 -11.48 3.56 -4.61
CA PRO A 181 -11.21 2.46 -3.66
C PRO A 181 -10.01 1.59 -4.08
N SER A 182 -9.81 1.39 -5.39
CA SER A 182 -8.70 0.61 -5.94
C SER A 182 -7.30 1.19 -5.66
N TYR A 183 -7.20 2.46 -5.26
CA TYR A 183 -5.93 3.08 -4.87
C TYR A 183 -5.38 2.55 -3.54
N TRP A 184 -6.21 1.81 -2.78
CA TRP A 184 -5.79 1.04 -1.61
C TRP A 184 -4.93 -0.19 -1.96
N LEU A 185 -5.09 -0.79 -3.15
CA LEU A 185 -4.43 -2.05 -3.54
C LEU A 185 -2.90 -2.08 -3.28
N PRO A 186 -2.11 -1.02 -3.53
CA PRO A 186 -0.69 -1.03 -3.21
C PRO A 186 -0.36 -1.15 -1.72
N ALA A 187 -1.30 -0.86 -0.81
CA ALA A 187 -1.12 -0.94 0.64
C ALA A 187 -1.43 -2.34 1.21
N ILE A 188 -2.15 -3.20 0.48
CA ILE A 188 -2.59 -4.52 0.97
C ILE A 188 -1.44 -5.37 1.53
N PRO A 189 -0.28 -5.54 0.85
CA PRO A 189 0.78 -6.35 1.40
C PRO A 189 1.36 -5.78 2.70
N ALA A 190 1.49 -4.46 2.82
CA ALA A 190 1.92 -3.80 4.04
C ALA A 190 0.91 -4.02 5.18
N ALA A 191 -0.38 -3.87 4.89
CA ALA A 191 -1.45 -4.13 5.85
C ALA A 191 -1.44 -5.59 6.32
N ALA A 192 -1.23 -6.56 5.43
CA ALA A 192 -1.12 -7.98 5.77
C ALA A 192 0.07 -8.28 6.69
N ILE A 193 1.23 -7.67 6.44
CA ILE A 193 2.41 -7.81 7.31
C ILE A 193 2.13 -7.20 8.69
N LEU A 194 1.53 -6.02 8.76
CA LEU A 194 1.18 -5.37 10.03
C LEU A 194 0.11 -6.16 10.80
N LEU A 195 -0.85 -6.75 10.09
CA LEU A 195 -1.83 -7.65 10.67
C LEU A 195 -1.15 -8.89 11.30
N SER A 196 -0.15 -9.47 10.63
CA SER A 196 0.59 -10.60 11.18
C SER A 196 1.35 -10.26 12.48
N ASN A 197 1.82 -9.01 12.60
CA ASN A 197 2.42 -8.50 13.85
C ASN A 197 1.45 -8.59 15.04
N SER A 198 0.17 -8.31 14.79
CA SER A 198 -0.87 -8.44 15.82
C SER A 198 -0.97 -9.88 16.35
N PHE A 199 -0.99 -10.88 15.49
CA PHE A 199 -1.06 -12.28 15.91
C PHE A 199 0.15 -12.70 16.76
N ILE A 200 1.34 -12.24 16.40
CA ILE A 200 2.57 -12.56 17.12
C ILE A 200 2.59 -11.86 18.50
N SER A 201 2.25 -10.58 18.55
CA SER A 201 2.26 -9.82 19.79
C SER A 201 1.18 -10.25 20.78
N LEU A 202 -0.01 -10.58 20.28
CA LEU A 202 -1.14 -11.02 21.09
C LEU A 202 -0.97 -12.43 21.67
N LYS A 203 -0.22 -13.32 20.98
CA LYS A 203 0.11 -14.65 21.49
C LYS A 203 0.81 -14.58 22.85
N ASN A 204 1.51 -13.50 23.14
CA ASN A 204 2.25 -13.27 24.38
C ASN A 204 1.43 -12.55 25.48
N LEU A 205 0.17 -12.12 25.17
CA LEU A 205 -0.67 -11.32 26.06
C LEU A 205 -1.99 -12.03 26.36
N ASN A 206 -2.06 -12.77 27.48
CA ASN A 206 -3.14 -13.71 27.82
C ASN A 206 -4.59 -13.16 27.85
N LYS A 207 -4.85 -11.88 28.11
CA LYS A 207 -6.22 -11.33 28.24
C LYS A 207 -6.67 -10.46 27.06
N SER A 208 -5.81 -9.59 26.53
CA SER A 208 -6.15 -8.71 25.39
C SER A 208 -6.45 -9.49 24.12
N TYR A 209 -5.89 -10.68 23.97
CA TYR A 209 -6.10 -11.59 22.86
C TYR A 209 -7.58 -12.02 22.72
N LEU A 210 -8.22 -12.37 23.84
CA LEU A 210 -9.61 -12.84 23.84
C LEU A 210 -10.59 -11.75 23.36
N TYR A 211 -10.44 -10.52 23.83
CA TYR A 211 -11.33 -9.42 23.43
C TYR A 211 -11.25 -9.10 21.93
N ILE A 212 -10.05 -9.11 21.36
CA ILE A 212 -9.87 -8.87 19.92
C ILE A 212 -10.52 -9.99 19.10
N TRP A 213 -10.37 -11.25 19.53
CA TRP A 213 -11.02 -12.40 18.89
C TRP A 213 -12.54 -12.34 18.98
N ILE A 214 -13.10 -12.04 20.14
CA ILE A 214 -14.54 -11.87 20.32
C ILE A 214 -15.05 -10.77 19.39
N PHE A 215 -14.39 -9.63 19.37
CA PHE A 215 -14.78 -8.52 18.52
C PHE A 215 -14.67 -8.86 17.02
N ASN A 216 -13.66 -9.60 16.63
CA ASN A 216 -13.51 -10.08 15.25
C ASN A 216 -14.63 -11.06 14.86
N ILE A 217 -15.01 -11.98 15.74
CA ILE A 217 -16.13 -12.90 15.52
C ILE A 217 -17.45 -12.15 15.39
N LEU A 218 -17.68 -11.14 16.23
CA LEU A 218 -18.87 -10.29 16.13
C LEU A 218 -18.95 -9.54 14.78
N ILE A 219 -17.81 -9.00 14.30
CA ILE A 219 -17.74 -8.38 12.96
C ILE A 219 -18.05 -9.42 11.88
N LEU A 220 -17.42 -10.60 11.94
CA LEU A 220 -17.68 -11.68 10.97
C LEU A 220 -19.14 -12.08 10.93
N PHE A 221 -19.76 -12.21 12.09
CA PHE A 221 -21.19 -12.51 12.23
C PHE A 221 -22.05 -11.39 11.63
N GLY A 222 -21.73 -10.12 11.93
CA GLY A 222 -22.42 -8.95 11.35
C GLY A 222 -22.32 -8.90 9.83
N VAL A 223 -21.12 -9.14 9.28
CA VAL A 223 -20.90 -9.22 7.82
C VAL A 223 -21.69 -10.37 7.21
N SER A 224 -21.72 -11.54 7.86
CA SER A 224 -22.48 -12.70 7.38
C SER A 224 -23.98 -12.42 7.36
N ILE A 225 -24.53 -11.74 8.39
CA ILE A 225 -25.93 -11.30 8.41
C ILE A 225 -26.18 -10.29 7.28
N ALA A 226 -25.30 -9.30 7.11
CA ALA A 226 -25.47 -8.30 6.04
C ALA A 226 -25.48 -8.97 4.66
N LEU A 227 -24.62 -9.95 4.41
CA LEU A 227 -24.60 -10.71 3.15
C LEU A 227 -25.86 -11.56 2.99
N PHE A 228 -26.32 -12.21 4.05
CA PHE A 228 -27.56 -13.02 4.01
C PHE A 228 -28.80 -12.17 3.65
N PHE A 229 -28.84 -10.92 4.12
CA PHE A 229 -29.93 -9.99 3.81
C PHE A 229 -29.56 -9.04 2.63
N SER A 230 -28.61 -9.42 1.77
CA SER A 230 -28.14 -8.58 0.67
C SER A 230 -29.26 -8.12 -0.26
N ASN A 231 -30.22 -8.99 -0.56
CA ASN A 231 -31.38 -8.67 -1.41
C ASN A 231 -32.21 -7.47 -0.90
N ILE A 232 -32.22 -7.23 0.42
CA ILE A 232 -33.02 -6.14 1.02
C ILE A 232 -32.28 -4.81 0.87
N TRP A 233 -31.00 -4.75 1.20
CA TRP A 233 -30.29 -3.46 1.21
C TRP A 233 -29.65 -3.09 -0.13
N LEU A 234 -29.30 -4.08 -0.99
CA LEU A 234 -28.80 -3.80 -2.35
C LEU A 234 -29.89 -3.15 -3.22
N SER A 235 -31.16 -3.53 -3.04
CA SER A 235 -32.27 -2.89 -3.73
C SER A 235 -32.49 -1.41 -3.37
N LEU A 236 -31.93 -0.95 -2.24
CA LEU A 236 -31.99 0.45 -1.80
C LEU A 236 -30.89 1.32 -2.42
N ILE A 237 -29.91 0.72 -3.08
CA ILE A 237 -28.83 1.44 -3.74
C ILE A 237 -29.32 1.88 -5.13
N ASN A 238 -29.26 3.18 -5.40
CA ASN A 238 -29.63 3.78 -6.69
C ASN A 238 -28.57 3.55 -7.77
N ASP A 239 -28.14 2.30 -7.95
CA ASP A 239 -27.25 1.88 -9.02
C ASP A 239 -28.00 0.89 -9.91
N PRO A 240 -28.13 1.15 -11.21
CA PRO A 240 -28.91 0.30 -12.13
C PRO A 240 -28.37 -1.14 -12.26
N GLU A 241 -27.11 -1.39 -11.91
CA GLU A 241 -26.49 -2.73 -11.98
C GLU A 241 -26.64 -3.51 -10.66
N MET A 242 -26.83 -2.84 -9.51
CA MET A 242 -26.88 -3.48 -8.19
C MET A 242 -28.05 -4.45 -7.97
N PRO A 243 -29.27 -4.20 -8.47
CA PRO A 243 -30.37 -5.16 -8.34
C PRO A 243 -30.10 -6.49 -9.07
N ASN A 244 -29.37 -6.45 -10.20
CA ASN A 244 -29.02 -7.65 -10.96
C ASN A 244 -27.95 -8.49 -10.21
N LEU A 245 -26.98 -7.85 -9.59
CA LEU A 245 -25.98 -8.52 -8.75
C LEU A 245 -26.61 -9.18 -7.52
N ALA A 246 -27.67 -8.62 -6.95
CA ALA A 246 -28.38 -9.19 -5.80
C ALA A 246 -29.17 -10.46 -6.14
N SER A 247 -29.58 -10.64 -7.41
CA SER A 247 -30.28 -11.85 -7.86
C SER A 247 -29.33 -13.02 -8.14
N ASP A 248 -28.03 -12.75 -8.31
CA ASP A 248 -27.00 -13.74 -8.66
C ASP A 248 -26.21 -14.25 -7.43
N LEU A 249 -26.47 -13.68 -6.25
CA LEU A 249 -25.92 -14.07 -4.94
C LEU A 249 -26.91 -14.94 -4.15
#